data_2caddb1a89f968a3b3b44fe40de6149e
#
_entry.id   2caddb1a89f968a3b3b44fe40de6149e
#
_cell.length_a   1.000
_cell.length_b   1.000
_cell.length_c   1.000
_cell.angle_alpha   90.00
_cell.angle_beta   90.00
_cell.angle_gamma   90.00
#
_symmetry.space_group_name_H-M   'P 1'
#
loop_
_entity.id
_entity.type
_entity.pdbx_description
1 polymer ?
#
loop_
_entity_poly.entity_id
_entity_poly.type
_entity_poly.pdbx_seq_one_letter_code
_entity_poly.pdbx_strand_id
1 'polypeptide(L)'
;MKLLKLLKRLAFGLLGAVMAVLVTATVLEKIYGTDFAAAHIYGAGWFAALWGALTLAALACLFRRKLWRRPAVLLLHLSFAVILAGASVTWLFGRQGTLHLRTGDPGATAFAGRDGSEQILPFRARLDDFRIEYYAGTRAPMDFVSLLTLTADDGSLHGEVGMNRILVFRNYRFYQSAYDEDGRGTTLSVSYDPWGIGITYAGYGLLLVSMLAFLCDRRGGFRRLLRSPALRKAALCLVLCTAAVQGARAADTLPQTLPREVAAELGDLYVYYNDRICPLQTLAKDFTVKLCGKSRYRGLTPEQVLSGWLFYYDDWKREPMIRIRSAGARRLLEVGGRYARLSDFRNRVNEYRLEGAAGRPAGEADEKFNIIGMVCTGSMLRIFPYTDPSDSLLRWASQVDGLPRELPHGQALFIGRAMNYVSELVVKRDWAGVAGVLRKIRSYQQKEGGAHMPSGLRFRAEKLYNRLDWSLPLAAAFILTGIGGFLDACRRMVRGRAFGAKTRGWLLAGVAAGGLYLTLMLALRGYVSGHWPVSNGYETMRFMAWCTLLLTLLFARRFLFLLPFGYLIAGLSLIVSMMGESNPQITQLMPVLDSPLLCIHVMLVMVAYALLAFVMFGGVAG
;
A
#
# COMPACT_ATOMS: atom_id res chain seq x y z
N MET A 1 52.82 -3.87 -2.69
CA MET A 1 51.81 -4.47 -1.81
C MET A 1 51.22 -3.53 -0.76
N LYS A 2 52.03 -2.75 -0.01
CA LYS A 2 51.56 -1.83 1.06
C LYS A 2 50.55 -0.79 0.54
N LEU A 3 50.84 -0.09 -0.55
CA LEU A 3 49.94 0.93 -1.16
C LEU A 3 48.58 0.35 -1.58
N LEU A 4 48.53 -0.85 -2.13
CA LEU A 4 47.28 -1.50 -2.54
C LEU A 4 46.40 -1.89 -1.34
N LYS A 5 47.02 -2.32 -0.23
CA LYS A 5 46.32 -2.55 1.03
C LYS A 5 45.74 -1.26 1.62
N LEU A 6 46.51 -0.17 1.53
CA LEU A 6 46.09 1.16 2.01
C LEU A 6 44.89 1.67 1.17
N LEU A 7 44.99 1.67 -0.17
CA LEU A 7 43.90 2.08 -1.04
C LEU A 7 42.62 1.28 -0.82
N LYS A 8 42.76 -0.04 -0.61
CA LYS A 8 41.61 -0.88 -0.29
C LYS A 8 40.97 -0.48 1.03
N ARG A 9 41.76 -0.26 2.09
CA ARG A 9 41.25 0.18 3.40
C ARG A 9 40.59 1.55 3.29
N LEU A 10 41.17 2.47 2.54
CA LEU A 10 40.62 3.80 2.29
C LEU A 10 39.25 3.70 1.58
N ALA A 11 39.17 2.95 0.48
CA ALA A 11 37.92 2.81 -0.28
C ALA A 11 36.79 2.18 0.56
N PHE A 12 37.08 1.13 1.34
CA PHE A 12 36.09 0.53 2.22
C PHE A 12 35.75 1.43 3.43
N GLY A 13 36.71 2.19 3.96
CA GLY A 13 36.46 3.18 5.01
C GLY A 13 35.55 4.31 4.52
N LEU A 14 35.83 4.86 3.33
CA LEU A 14 34.97 5.89 2.70
C LEU A 14 33.56 5.34 2.40
N LEU A 15 33.45 4.10 1.92
CA LEU A 15 32.14 3.47 1.71
C LEU A 15 31.38 3.35 3.04
N GLY A 16 32.05 2.91 4.11
CA GLY A 16 31.47 2.87 5.44
C GLY A 16 31.02 4.24 5.95
N ALA A 17 31.82 5.28 5.70
CA ALA A 17 31.47 6.66 6.03
C ALA A 17 30.23 7.15 5.27
N VAL A 18 30.17 6.91 3.95
CA VAL A 18 28.98 7.24 3.15
C VAL A 18 27.73 6.53 3.70
N MET A 19 27.82 5.23 4.00
CA MET A 19 26.70 4.48 4.57
C MET A 19 26.26 5.05 5.92
N ALA A 20 27.19 5.39 6.80
CA ALA A 20 26.89 5.99 8.10
C ALA A 20 26.20 7.36 7.94
N VAL A 21 26.68 8.19 7.02
CA VAL A 21 26.06 9.49 6.69
C VAL A 21 24.63 9.29 6.17
N LEU A 22 24.39 8.35 5.25
CA LEU A 22 23.05 8.09 4.72
C LEU A 22 22.07 7.61 5.80
N VAL A 23 22.51 6.71 6.70
CA VAL A 23 21.69 6.28 7.84
C VAL A 23 21.37 7.46 8.75
N THR A 24 22.36 8.28 9.09
CA THR A 24 22.17 9.48 9.92
C THR A 24 21.24 10.48 9.23
N ALA A 25 21.43 10.70 7.93
CA ALA A 25 20.57 11.58 7.13
C ALA A 25 19.10 11.15 7.16
N THR A 26 18.82 9.85 7.00
CA THR A 26 17.44 9.32 7.07
C THR A 26 16.80 9.55 8.44
N VAL A 27 17.57 9.45 9.53
CA VAL A 27 17.07 9.73 10.89
C VAL A 27 16.80 11.23 11.06
N LEU A 28 17.72 12.09 10.61
CA LEU A 28 17.58 13.55 10.71
C LEU A 28 16.42 14.05 9.82
N GLU A 29 16.24 13.48 8.64
CA GLU A 29 15.11 13.78 7.76
C GLU A 29 13.76 13.48 8.43
N LYS A 30 13.67 12.38 9.19
CA LYS A 30 12.46 12.06 9.97
C LYS A 30 12.20 13.04 11.10
N ILE A 31 13.24 13.65 11.69
CA ILE A 31 13.12 14.56 12.85
C ILE A 31 12.90 16.00 12.38
N TYR A 32 13.66 16.46 11.39
CA TYR A 32 13.73 17.86 10.97
C TYR A 32 13.08 18.15 9.61
N GLY A 33 12.61 17.10 8.91
CA GLY A 33 12.00 17.22 7.58
C GLY A 33 12.99 17.09 6.42
N THR A 34 12.41 16.88 5.23
CA THR A 34 13.16 16.64 3.98
C THR A 34 13.97 17.85 3.55
N ASP A 35 13.45 19.07 3.74
CA ASP A 35 14.14 20.31 3.35
C ASP A 35 15.44 20.50 4.13
N PHE A 36 15.44 20.18 5.42
CA PHE A 36 16.65 20.21 6.24
C PHE A 36 17.72 19.23 5.72
N ALA A 37 17.33 17.99 5.45
CA ALA A 37 18.26 16.97 4.97
C ALA A 37 18.78 17.32 3.56
N ALA A 38 17.93 17.86 2.70
CA ALA A 38 18.29 18.31 1.36
C ALA A 38 19.32 19.47 1.40
N ALA A 39 19.11 20.46 2.26
CA ALA A 39 20.01 21.62 2.36
C ALA A 39 21.35 21.30 3.02
N HIS A 40 21.34 20.54 4.13
CA HIS A 40 22.53 20.39 4.98
C HIS A 40 23.34 19.11 4.71
N ILE A 41 22.74 18.11 4.06
CA ILE A 41 23.40 16.82 3.80
C ILE A 41 23.45 16.54 2.30
N TYR A 42 22.32 16.27 1.65
CA TYR A 42 22.30 15.80 0.26
C TYR A 42 22.82 16.84 -0.75
N GLY A 43 22.49 18.12 -0.56
CA GLY A 43 22.96 19.22 -1.40
C GLY A 43 24.30 19.86 -0.96
N ALA A 44 24.84 19.43 0.18
CA ALA A 44 26.04 20.03 0.74
C ALA A 44 27.32 19.63 -0.01
N GLY A 45 28.25 20.59 -0.22
CA GLY A 45 29.50 20.36 -0.94
C GLY A 45 30.41 19.32 -0.28
N TRP A 46 30.38 19.20 1.07
CA TRP A 46 31.15 18.18 1.78
C TRP A 46 30.69 16.75 1.44
N PHE A 47 29.37 16.54 1.23
CA PHE A 47 28.83 15.24 0.85
C PHE A 47 29.18 14.89 -0.61
N ALA A 48 29.14 15.86 -1.51
CA ALA A 48 29.64 15.70 -2.87
C ALA A 48 31.13 15.35 -2.91
N ALA A 49 31.95 16.02 -2.07
CA ALA A 49 33.38 15.72 -1.92
C ALA A 49 33.63 14.30 -1.39
N LEU A 50 32.83 13.82 -0.44
CA LEU A 50 32.91 12.45 0.10
C LEU A 50 32.63 11.40 -0.99
N TRP A 51 31.61 11.60 -1.82
CA TRP A 51 31.32 10.75 -2.96
C TRP A 51 32.43 10.79 -4.03
N GLY A 52 32.97 11.98 -4.32
CA GLY A 52 34.11 12.15 -5.22
C GLY A 52 35.34 11.37 -4.73
N ALA A 53 35.69 11.51 -3.45
CA ALA A 53 36.82 10.79 -2.84
C ALA A 53 36.62 9.25 -2.91
N LEU A 54 35.42 8.76 -2.61
CA LEU A 54 35.09 7.33 -2.72
C LEU A 54 35.24 6.85 -4.18
N THR A 55 34.75 7.61 -5.16
CA THR A 55 34.85 7.28 -6.57
C THR A 55 36.29 7.19 -7.05
N LEU A 56 37.12 8.19 -6.70
CA LEU A 56 38.54 8.21 -7.03
C LEU A 56 39.30 7.04 -6.40
N ALA A 57 39.02 6.75 -5.12
CA ALA A 57 39.61 5.59 -4.43
C ALA A 57 39.21 4.26 -5.06
N ALA A 58 37.94 4.11 -5.47
CA ALA A 58 37.43 2.91 -6.14
C ALA A 58 38.05 2.72 -7.52
N LEU A 59 38.15 3.76 -8.33
CA LEU A 59 38.81 3.74 -9.64
C LEU A 59 40.32 3.44 -9.51
N ALA A 60 41.02 4.06 -8.54
CA ALA A 60 42.43 3.75 -8.27
C ALA A 60 42.63 2.28 -7.89
N CYS A 61 41.73 1.70 -7.07
CA CYS A 61 41.74 0.29 -6.75
C CYS A 61 41.48 -0.60 -7.97
N LEU A 62 40.56 -0.20 -8.84
CA LEU A 62 40.22 -0.92 -10.07
C LEU A 62 41.45 -1.03 -10.99
N PHE A 63 42.12 0.10 -11.25
CA PHE A 63 43.30 0.14 -12.13
C PHE A 63 44.48 -0.61 -11.52
N ARG A 64 44.81 -0.40 -10.24
CA ARG A 64 45.93 -1.08 -9.56
C ARG A 64 45.75 -2.58 -9.45
N ARG A 65 44.54 -3.08 -9.34
CA ARG A 65 44.22 -4.51 -9.33
C ARG A 65 44.10 -5.13 -10.71
N LYS A 66 44.27 -4.35 -11.78
CA LYS A 66 44.06 -4.78 -13.18
C LYS A 66 42.65 -5.40 -13.38
N LEU A 67 41.65 -4.97 -12.60
CA LEU A 67 40.26 -5.43 -12.71
C LEU A 67 39.63 -4.99 -14.02
N TRP A 68 40.22 -4.01 -14.72
CA TRP A 68 39.85 -3.60 -16.07
C TRP A 68 39.96 -4.73 -17.09
N ARG A 69 40.73 -5.81 -16.82
CA ARG A 69 40.78 -7.03 -17.63
C ARG A 69 39.52 -7.89 -17.52
N ARG A 70 38.59 -7.56 -16.62
CA ARG A 70 37.29 -8.23 -16.47
C ARG A 70 36.19 -7.25 -16.90
N PRO A 71 35.65 -7.39 -18.14
CA PRO A 71 34.78 -6.35 -18.73
C PRO A 71 33.53 -6.09 -17.89
N ALA A 72 32.88 -7.11 -17.34
CA ALA A 72 31.70 -6.92 -16.49
C ALA A 72 32.01 -6.10 -15.22
N VAL A 73 33.18 -6.33 -14.59
CA VAL A 73 33.61 -5.57 -13.39
C VAL A 73 33.97 -4.14 -13.76
N LEU A 74 34.64 -3.94 -14.90
CA LEU A 74 34.98 -2.60 -15.39
C LEU A 74 33.72 -1.79 -15.67
N LEU A 75 32.78 -2.35 -16.44
CA LEU A 75 31.52 -1.71 -16.80
C LEU A 75 30.72 -1.31 -15.55
N LEU A 76 30.67 -2.18 -14.53
CA LEU A 76 29.97 -1.87 -13.26
C LEU A 76 30.58 -0.65 -12.56
N HIS A 77 31.90 -0.58 -12.40
CA HIS A 77 32.52 0.55 -11.72
C HIS A 77 32.47 1.84 -12.57
N LEU A 78 32.58 1.70 -13.89
CA LEU A 78 32.47 2.80 -14.82
C LEU A 78 31.05 3.37 -14.81
N SER A 79 30.01 2.53 -14.74
CA SER A 79 28.62 3.00 -14.66
C SER A 79 28.37 3.88 -13.43
N PHE A 80 28.88 3.46 -12.26
CA PHE A 80 28.79 4.31 -11.05
C PHE A 80 29.56 5.63 -11.21
N ALA A 81 30.76 5.59 -11.81
CA ALA A 81 31.53 6.81 -12.06
C ALA A 81 30.79 7.77 -13.00
N VAL A 82 30.15 7.25 -14.06
CA VAL A 82 29.35 8.05 -15.00
C VAL A 82 28.11 8.62 -14.32
N ILE A 83 27.38 7.82 -13.51
CA ILE A 83 26.23 8.29 -12.74
C ILE A 83 26.64 9.44 -11.81
N LEU A 84 27.74 9.29 -11.08
CA LEU A 84 28.24 10.32 -10.17
C LEU A 84 28.75 11.57 -10.91
N ALA A 85 29.37 11.40 -12.09
CA ALA A 85 29.73 12.52 -12.95
C ALA A 85 28.48 13.28 -13.41
N GLY A 86 27.41 12.59 -13.84
CA GLY A 86 26.12 13.19 -14.19
C GLY A 86 25.50 13.94 -13.01
N ALA A 87 25.48 13.33 -11.83
CA ALA A 87 25.00 13.97 -10.60
C ALA A 87 25.81 15.23 -10.24
N SER A 88 27.14 15.21 -10.42
CA SER A 88 27.99 16.36 -10.20
C SER A 88 27.72 17.48 -11.19
N VAL A 89 27.45 17.17 -12.47
CA VAL A 89 27.05 18.15 -13.49
C VAL A 89 25.70 18.77 -13.13
N THR A 90 24.72 17.98 -12.73
CA THR A 90 23.43 18.48 -12.23
C THR A 90 23.60 19.38 -11.01
N TRP A 91 24.46 19.01 -10.07
CA TRP A 91 24.73 19.81 -8.87
C TRP A 91 25.39 21.16 -9.19
N LEU A 92 26.29 21.22 -10.19
CA LEU A 92 27.01 22.42 -10.57
C LEU A 92 26.19 23.36 -11.48
N PHE A 93 25.41 22.80 -12.40
CA PHE A 93 24.76 23.56 -13.49
C PHE A 93 23.24 23.49 -13.48
N GLY A 94 22.66 22.56 -12.68
CA GLY A 94 21.21 22.42 -12.54
C GLY A 94 20.59 23.57 -11.75
N ARG A 95 19.39 24.01 -12.15
CA ARG A 95 18.59 25.00 -11.44
C ARG A 95 17.25 24.35 -11.08
N GLN A 96 16.81 24.54 -9.84
CA GLN A 96 15.55 23.96 -9.35
C GLN A 96 14.84 24.98 -8.47
N GLY A 97 13.51 24.97 -8.54
CA GLY A 97 12.70 25.87 -7.73
C GLY A 97 11.20 25.62 -7.92
N THR A 98 10.41 26.60 -7.55
CA THR A 98 8.95 26.57 -7.61
C THR A 98 8.42 27.76 -8.42
N LEU A 99 7.38 27.52 -9.22
CA LEU A 99 6.68 28.50 -10.02
C LEU A 99 5.21 28.45 -9.64
N HIS A 100 4.69 29.54 -9.08
CA HIS A 100 3.28 29.69 -8.80
C HIS A 100 2.62 30.46 -9.93
N LEU A 101 1.48 29.98 -10.42
CA LEU A 101 0.70 30.56 -11.52
C LEU A 101 -0.78 30.58 -11.18
N ARG A 102 -1.49 31.63 -11.60
CA ARG A 102 -2.95 31.70 -11.46
C ARG A 102 -3.60 31.95 -12.82
N THR A 103 -4.81 31.40 -12.98
CA THR A 103 -5.63 31.62 -14.16
C THR A 103 -6.03 33.09 -14.28
N GLY A 104 -5.79 33.70 -15.44
CA GLY A 104 -6.05 35.11 -15.70
C GLY A 104 -4.86 36.02 -15.50
N ASP A 105 -3.76 35.56 -14.93
CA ASP A 105 -2.53 36.31 -14.81
C ASP A 105 -1.79 36.41 -16.16
N PRO A 106 -1.00 37.47 -16.39
CA PRO A 106 -0.27 37.66 -17.65
C PRO A 106 0.83 36.62 -17.89
N GLY A 107 1.08 35.76 -16.90
CA GLY A 107 2.13 34.75 -16.89
C GLY A 107 3.45 35.24 -16.29
N ALA A 108 4.24 34.28 -15.79
CA ALA A 108 5.51 34.52 -15.13
C ALA A 108 6.70 34.37 -16.09
N THR A 109 7.73 35.20 -15.88
CA THR A 109 9.03 35.17 -16.58
C THR A 109 10.17 34.77 -15.63
N ALA A 110 9.87 34.40 -14.41
CA ALA A 110 10.83 33.92 -13.41
C ALA A 110 10.18 32.94 -12.45
N PHE A 111 11.00 32.17 -11.76
CA PHE A 111 10.57 31.21 -10.70
C PHE A 111 11.46 31.37 -9.47
N ALA A 112 10.94 31.00 -8.30
CA ALA A 112 11.68 31.05 -7.05
C ALA A 112 12.63 29.84 -6.94
N GLY A 113 13.92 30.08 -6.88
CA GLY A 113 14.95 29.06 -6.63
C GLY A 113 14.84 28.48 -5.21
N ARG A 114 15.44 27.32 -4.98
CA ARG A 114 15.47 26.68 -3.65
C ARG A 114 16.13 27.50 -2.54
N ASP A 115 17.04 28.41 -2.93
CA ASP A 115 17.72 29.36 -2.06
C ASP A 115 16.94 30.67 -1.87
N GLY A 116 15.73 30.77 -2.42
CA GLY A 116 14.92 31.99 -2.43
C GLY A 116 15.33 33.02 -3.49
N SER A 117 16.34 32.72 -4.31
CA SER A 117 16.73 33.60 -5.42
C SER A 117 15.73 33.58 -6.56
N GLU A 118 15.51 34.68 -7.22
CA GLU A 118 14.70 34.76 -8.43
C GLU A 118 15.49 34.25 -9.63
N GLN A 119 14.96 33.22 -10.31
CA GLN A 119 15.57 32.59 -11.48
C GLN A 119 14.77 32.97 -12.73
N ILE A 120 15.39 33.65 -13.67
CA ILE A 120 14.75 34.14 -14.91
C ILE A 120 14.53 32.97 -15.87
N LEU A 121 13.31 32.88 -16.43
CA LEU A 121 12.96 31.98 -17.53
C LEU A 121 13.20 32.66 -18.88
N PRO A 122 13.77 31.97 -19.88
CA PRO A 122 13.94 32.51 -21.24
C PRO A 122 12.64 32.45 -22.06
N PHE A 123 11.49 32.42 -21.41
CA PHE A 123 10.14 32.39 -21.97
C PHE A 123 9.14 32.81 -20.90
N ARG A 124 7.91 33.11 -21.30
CA ARG A 124 6.80 33.37 -20.39
C ARG A 124 5.96 32.10 -20.19
N ALA A 125 5.67 31.76 -18.96
CA ALA A 125 4.79 30.64 -18.58
C ALA A 125 3.46 31.20 -18.06
N ARG A 126 2.34 30.83 -18.68
CA ARG A 126 0.98 31.22 -18.29
C ARG A 126 0.14 29.99 -18.00
N LEU A 127 -0.66 30.06 -16.96
CA LEU A 127 -1.69 29.09 -16.66
C LEU A 127 -2.97 29.45 -17.43
N ASP A 128 -3.39 28.58 -18.34
CA ASP A 128 -4.63 28.75 -19.08
C ASP A 128 -5.83 28.21 -18.32
N ASP A 129 -5.68 27.03 -17.69
CA ASP A 129 -6.72 26.40 -16.87
C ASP A 129 -6.10 25.44 -15.86
N PHE A 130 -6.79 25.22 -14.74
CA PHE A 130 -6.49 24.20 -13.76
C PHE A 130 -7.73 23.37 -13.47
N ARG A 131 -7.62 22.05 -13.52
CA ARG A 131 -8.72 21.14 -13.25
C ARG A 131 -8.30 19.95 -12.40
N ILE A 132 -9.21 19.50 -11.54
CA ILE A 132 -9.09 18.26 -10.80
C ILE A 132 -9.92 17.21 -11.53
N GLU A 133 -9.28 16.16 -11.98
CA GLU A 133 -9.95 15.00 -12.54
C GLU A 133 -10.31 14.02 -11.43
N TYR A 134 -11.53 13.49 -11.43
CA TYR A 134 -12.02 12.58 -10.41
C TYR A 134 -12.28 11.19 -10.97
N TYR A 135 -12.11 10.17 -10.13
CA TYR A 135 -12.56 8.81 -10.47
C TYR A 135 -14.07 8.80 -10.71
N ALA A 136 -14.51 8.07 -11.73
CA ALA A 136 -15.91 8.06 -12.18
C ALA A 136 -16.89 7.74 -11.04
N GLY A 137 -17.89 8.62 -10.84
CA GLY A 137 -18.91 8.49 -9.79
C GLY A 137 -18.42 8.71 -8.36
N THR A 138 -17.22 9.30 -8.17
CA THR A 138 -16.65 9.58 -6.86
C THR A 138 -16.13 11.00 -6.75
N ARG A 139 -15.68 11.40 -5.55
CA ARG A 139 -14.93 12.64 -5.31
C ARG A 139 -13.44 12.40 -5.03
N ALA A 140 -12.96 11.17 -5.24
CA ALA A 140 -11.55 10.87 -5.11
C ALA A 140 -10.79 11.47 -6.31
N PRO A 141 -9.77 12.31 -6.11
CA PRO A 141 -9.00 12.89 -7.21
C PRO A 141 -8.19 11.80 -7.92
N MET A 142 -8.29 11.80 -9.25
CA MET A 142 -7.56 10.90 -10.14
C MET A 142 -6.30 11.58 -10.69
N ASP A 143 -6.37 12.88 -11.01
CA ASP A 143 -5.22 13.68 -11.44
C ASP A 143 -5.47 15.16 -11.13
N PHE A 144 -4.38 15.94 -11.06
CA PHE A 144 -4.37 17.39 -10.95
C PHE A 144 -3.71 17.94 -12.20
N VAL A 145 -4.48 18.59 -13.06
CA VAL A 145 -4.04 18.96 -14.42
C VAL A 145 -3.96 20.46 -14.56
N SER A 146 -2.77 20.95 -14.86
CA SER A 146 -2.50 22.35 -15.21
C SER A 146 -2.29 22.47 -16.72
N LEU A 147 -3.09 23.28 -17.39
CA LEU A 147 -2.93 23.61 -18.81
C LEU A 147 -2.04 24.86 -18.91
N LEU A 148 -0.92 24.74 -19.60
CA LEU A 148 0.08 25.79 -19.69
C LEU A 148 0.28 26.25 -21.13
N THR A 149 0.45 27.56 -21.30
CA THR A 149 1.01 28.16 -22.51
C THR A 149 2.39 28.72 -22.17
N LEU A 150 3.41 28.19 -22.85
CA LEU A 150 4.82 28.64 -22.75
C LEU A 150 5.16 29.41 -24.01
N THR A 151 5.40 30.72 -23.89
CA THR A 151 5.64 31.62 -25.04
C THR A 151 7.08 32.11 -25.01
N ALA A 152 7.80 31.89 -26.10
CA ALA A 152 9.15 32.40 -26.35
C ALA A 152 9.17 33.19 -27.68
N ASP A 153 10.29 33.86 -27.98
CA ASP A 153 10.44 34.67 -29.19
C ASP A 153 10.28 33.90 -30.50
N ASP A 154 10.55 32.58 -30.47
CA ASP A 154 10.51 31.66 -31.60
C ASP A 154 9.20 30.83 -31.70
N GLY A 155 8.24 31.06 -30.80
CA GLY A 155 6.95 30.36 -30.83
C GLY A 155 6.34 30.07 -29.45
N SER A 156 5.18 29.46 -29.46
CA SER A 156 4.47 29.06 -28.26
C SER A 156 4.24 27.54 -28.22
N LEU A 157 4.32 26.95 -27.03
CA LEU A 157 3.97 25.56 -26.75
C LEU A 157 2.77 25.53 -25.80
N HIS A 158 1.72 24.83 -26.19
CA HIS A 158 0.61 24.48 -25.31
C HIS A 158 0.82 23.06 -24.80
N GLY A 159 0.65 22.85 -23.50
CA GLY A 159 0.85 21.54 -22.93
C GLY A 159 0.19 21.36 -21.56
N GLU A 160 0.07 20.12 -21.14
CA GLU A 160 -0.52 19.72 -19.87
C GLU A 160 0.56 19.25 -18.91
N VAL A 161 0.44 19.67 -17.65
CA VAL A 161 1.20 19.13 -16.52
C VAL A 161 0.24 18.44 -15.57
N GLY A 162 0.49 17.16 -15.29
CA GLY A 162 -0.25 16.37 -14.31
C GLY A 162 0.69 15.66 -13.35
N MET A 163 0.16 14.93 -12.38
CA MET A 163 0.99 14.25 -11.36
C MET A 163 2.02 13.29 -11.95
N ASN A 164 1.68 12.62 -13.06
CA ASN A 164 2.58 11.70 -13.77
C ASN A 164 2.88 12.13 -15.22
N ARG A 165 2.50 13.35 -15.59
CA ARG A 165 2.72 13.95 -16.90
C ARG A 165 3.54 15.22 -16.76
N ILE A 166 4.81 15.15 -17.16
CA ILE A 166 5.72 16.30 -17.13
C ILE A 166 5.67 17.04 -18.45
N LEU A 167 5.72 18.38 -18.40
CA LEU A 167 5.91 19.23 -19.59
C LEU A 167 7.38 19.61 -19.67
N VAL A 168 7.98 19.45 -20.84
CA VAL A 168 9.38 19.80 -21.09
C VAL A 168 9.44 20.86 -22.19
N PHE A 169 10.07 22.00 -21.90
CA PHE A 169 10.32 23.08 -22.87
C PHE A 169 11.70 23.67 -22.65
N ARG A 170 12.54 23.71 -23.69
CA ARG A 170 13.92 24.27 -23.66
C ARG A 170 14.76 23.74 -22.48
N ASN A 171 14.70 22.43 -22.21
CA ASN A 171 15.35 21.76 -21.08
C ASN A 171 14.80 22.12 -19.68
N TYR A 172 13.77 22.97 -19.58
CA TYR A 172 12.99 23.16 -18.37
C TYR A 172 11.94 22.07 -18.27
N ARG A 173 11.78 21.50 -17.09
CA ARG A 173 10.80 20.47 -16.77
C ARG A 173 9.88 20.99 -15.70
N PHE A 174 8.57 20.87 -15.95
CA PHE A 174 7.50 21.29 -15.04
C PHE A 174 6.81 20.08 -14.48
N TYR A 175 6.66 20.05 -13.15
CA TYR A 175 6.01 18.98 -12.40
C TYR A 175 4.91 19.60 -11.55
N GLN A 176 3.75 18.95 -11.49
CA GLN A 176 2.66 19.33 -10.59
C GLN A 176 3.10 19.14 -9.14
N SER A 177 2.98 20.15 -8.30
CA SER A 177 3.43 20.12 -6.90
C SER A 177 2.29 20.40 -5.91
N ALA A 178 1.59 21.53 -6.10
CA ALA A 178 0.45 21.92 -5.28
C ALA A 178 -0.55 22.72 -6.11
N TYR A 179 -1.69 23.05 -5.52
CA TYR A 179 -2.71 23.92 -6.10
C TYR A 179 -3.36 24.79 -5.03
N ASP A 180 -4.00 25.88 -5.44
CA ASP A 180 -4.71 26.78 -4.55
C ASP A 180 -6.08 26.21 -4.19
N GLU A 181 -6.54 26.44 -2.96
CA GLU A 181 -7.82 25.93 -2.45
C GLU A 181 -9.04 26.39 -3.29
N ASP A 182 -8.92 27.56 -3.95
CA ASP A 182 -9.97 28.10 -4.81
C ASP A 182 -10.00 27.45 -6.22
N GLY A 183 -9.08 26.52 -6.51
CA GLY A 183 -8.98 25.82 -7.79
C GLY A 183 -8.56 26.71 -8.97
N ARG A 184 -8.05 27.93 -8.72
CA ARG A 184 -7.65 28.90 -9.76
C ARG A 184 -6.15 29.10 -9.89
N GLY A 185 -5.36 28.42 -9.07
CA GLY A 185 -3.91 28.53 -9.10
C GLY A 185 -3.22 27.19 -8.93
N THR A 186 -2.01 27.13 -9.43
CA THR A 186 -1.15 25.95 -9.35
C THR A 186 0.27 26.34 -8.94
N THR A 187 0.92 25.48 -8.19
CA THR A 187 2.37 25.57 -7.92
C THR A 187 3.07 24.42 -8.61
N LEU A 188 3.97 24.74 -9.49
CA LEU A 188 4.77 23.80 -10.27
C LEU A 188 6.19 23.76 -9.72
N SER A 189 6.76 22.57 -9.59
CA SER A 189 8.19 22.40 -9.41
C SER A 189 8.88 22.51 -10.76
N VAL A 190 9.90 23.38 -10.85
CA VAL A 190 10.65 23.63 -12.07
C VAL A 190 12.06 23.08 -11.92
N SER A 191 12.53 22.34 -12.92
CA SER A 191 13.90 21.83 -12.97
C SER A 191 14.52 22.09 -14.34
N TYR A 192 15.68 22.72 -14.34
CA TYR A 192 16.51 22.95 -15.53
C TYR A 192 17.80 22.15 -15.40
N ASP A 193 18.00 21.18 -16.26
CA ASP A 193 19.24 20.39 -16.33
C ASP A 193 19.49 19.91 -17.77
N PRO A 194 20.27 20.67 -18.54
CA PRO A 194 20.49 20.36 -19.95
C PRO A 194 21.43 19.17 -20.19
N TRP A 195 22.33 18.84 -19.26
CA TRP A 195 23.38 17.85 -19.48
C TRP A 195 23.43 16.73 -18.45
N GLY A 196 23.24 17.03 -17.17
CA GLY A 196 23.45 16.08 -16.07
C GLY A 196 22.52 14.88 -16.15
N ILE A 197 21.26 15.09 -16.52
CA ILE A 197 20.26 14.03 -16.68
C ILE A 197 20.68 13.04 -17.80
N GLY A 198 21.13 13.56 -18.95
CA GLY A 198 21.58 12.71 -20.07
C GLY A 198 22.78 11.84 -19.69
N ILE A 199 23.76 12.42 -19.00
CA ILE A 199 24.94 11.69 -18.51
C ILE A 199 24.54 10.63 -17.48
N THR A 200 23.64 10.97 -16.54
CA THR A 200 23.14 10.03 -15.53
C THR A 200 22.40 8.86 -16.15
N TYR A 201 21.54 9.10 -17.14
CA TYR A 201 20.82 8.03 -17.84
C TYR A 201 21.76 7.13 -18.68
N ALA A 202 22.80 7.70 -19.30
CA ALA A 202 23.83 6.89 -19.93
C ALA A 202 24.54 5.97 -18.91
N GLY A 203 24.80 6.48 -17.71
CA GLY A 203 25.32 5.71 -16.58
C GLY A 203 24.38 4.56 -16.16
N TYR A 204 23.07 4.80 -16.07
CA TYR A 204 22.08 3.76 -15.77
C TYR A 204 22.00 2.70 -16.88
N GLY A 205 22.05 3.11 -18.15
CA GLY A 205 22.12 2.18 -19.26
C GLY A 205 23.36 1.29 -19.18
N LEU A 206 24.52 1.87 -18.89
CA LEU A 206 25.77 1.15 -18.69
C LEU A 206 25.71 0.20 -17.49
N LEU A 207 25.05 0.58 -16.39
CA LEU A 207 24.80 -0.25 -15.22
C LEU A 207 23.97 -1.49 -15.60
N LEU A 208 22.87 -1.30 -16.33
CA LEU A 208 22.04 -2.40 -16.81
C LEU A 208 22.84 -3.38 -17.67
N VAL A 209 23.62 -2.86 -18.64
CA VAL A 209 24.50 -3.67 -19.50
C VAL A 209 25.52 -4.43 -18.65
N SER A 210 26.11 -3.80 -17.64
CA SER A 210 27.07 -4.46 -16.74
C SER A 210 26.44 -5.60 -15.95
N MET A 211 25.21 -5.44 -15.46
CA MET A 211 24.46 -6.48 -14.75
C MET A 211 24.18 -7.69 -15.66
N LEU A 212 23.75 -7.43 -16.89
CA LEU A 212 23.57 -8.49 -17.89
C LEU A 212 24.90 -9.19 -18.22
N ALA A 213 25.99 -8.45 -18.35
CA ALA A 213 27.33 -9.01 -18.57
C ALA A 213 27.77 -9.91 -17.40
N PHE A 214 27.44 -9.55 -16.15
CA PHE A 214 27.71 -10.42 -14.98
C PHE A 214 26.93 -11.74 -15.03
N LEU A 215 25.67 -11.72 -15.47
CA LEU A 215 24.86 -12.93 -15.63
C LEU A 215 25.40 -13.83 -16.76
N CYS A 216 25.93 -13.22 -17.83
CA CYS A 216 26.47 -13.91 -18.99
C CYS A 216 27.92 -14.39 -18.80
N ASP A 217 28.69 -13.86 -17.85
CA ASP A 217 30.09 -14.19 -17.62
C ASP A 217 30.26 -15.67 -17.23
N ARG A 218 30.83 -16.45 -18.18
CA ARG A 218 31.08 -17.90 -18.00
C ARG A 218 32.07 -18.21 -16.87
N ARG A 219 32.94 -17.27 -16.50
CA ARG A 219 33.98 -17.40 -15.47
C ARG A 219 33.57 -16.66 -14.17
N GLY A 220 32.39 -16.05 -14.16
CA GLY A 220 31.88 -15.26 -13.03
C GLY A 220 31.51 -16.10 -11.82
N GLY A 221 31.55 -15.50 -10.65
CA GLY A 221 31.18 -16.10 -9.37
C GLY A 221 29.76 -16.68 -9.37
N PHE A 222 28.82 -16.03 -10.05
CA PHE A 222 27.43 -16.47 -10.16
C PHE A 222 27.31 -17.88 -10.79
N ARG A 223 27.93 -18.11 -11.96
CA ARG A 223 27.91 -19.45 -12.59
C ARG A 223 28.75 -20.48 -11.84
N ARG A 224 29.79 -20.07 -11.12
CA ARG A 224 30.59 -20.95 -10.27
C ARG A 224 29.76 -21.40 -9.04
N LEU A 225 29.01 -20.50 -8.40
CA LEU A 225 28.07 -20.83 -7.33
C LEU A 225 26.98 -21.80 -7.81
N LEU A 226 26.40 -21.56 -9.00
CA LEU A 226 25.39 -22.44 -9.59
C LEU A 226 25.92 -23.87 -9.86
N ARG A 227 27.23 -24.07 -9.99
CA ARG A 227 27.90 -25.36 -10.23
C ARG A 227 28.46 -26.01 -8.97
N SER A 228 28.36 -25.38 -7.81
CA SER A 228 28.92 -25.90 -6.57
C SER A 228 28.25 -27.20 -6.10
N PRO A 229 29.02 -28.28 -5.82
CA PRO A 229 28.48 -29.56 -5.32
C PRO A 229 27.83 -29.45 -3.95
N ALA A 230 28.23 -28.48 -3.13
CA ALA A 230 27.67 -28.24 -1.79
C ALA A 230 26.18 -27.89 -1.82
N LEU A 231 25.69 -27.29 -2.92
CA LEU A 231 24.28 -26.95 -3.09
C LEU A 231 23.40 -28.14 -3.57
N ARG A 232 24.00 -29.31 -3.83
CA ARG A 232 23.28 -30.51 -4.34
C ARG A 232 22.81 -31.47 -3.25
N LYS A 233 23.26 -31.32 -2.00
CA LYS A 233 23.04 -32.34 -0.94
C LYS A 233 22.34 -31.79 0.29
N ALA A 234 21.14 -31.32 0.20
CA ALA A 234 20.35 -31.19 1.40
C ALA A 234 18.86 -31.27 1.11
N ALA A 235 18.23 -32.29 1.58
CA ALA A 235 16.80 -32.50 1.52
C ALA A 235 16.23 -33.30 2.67
N LEU A 236 15.13 -32.98 3.11
CA LEU A 236 13.97 -33.70 3.65
C LEU A 236 13.67 -33.64 5.09
N CYS A 237 12.63 -33.39 5.50
CA CYS A 237 11.34 -33.87 5.97
C CYS A 237 10.70 -32.91 6.94
N LEU A 238 9.45 -32.87 7.07
CA LEU A 238 8.46 -33.07 7.39
C LEU A 238 7.25 -32.99 7.95
N VAL A 239 6.37 -33.32 8.22
CA VAL A 239 4.93 -33.63 8.43
C VAL A 239 4.36 -33.24 9.78
N LEU A 240 3.24 -32.63 9.71
CA LEU A 240 2.05 -32.64 10.56
C LEU A 240 2.06 -32.07 11.96
N CYS A 241 1.22 -31.06 12.13
CA CYS A 241 0.08 -31.17 13.05
C CYS A 241 -0.86 -29.98 12.85
N THR A 242 -1.90 -30.17 12.07
CA THR A 242 -3.12 -29.36 12.18
C THR A 242 -3.98 -29.97 13.29
N ALA A 243 -3.79 -29.52 14.49
CA ALA A 243 -4.76 -29.73 15.56
C ALA A 243 -5.68 -28.49 15.56
N ALA A 244 -6.87 -28.66 15.01
CA ALA A 244 -7.96 -27.73 15.21
C ALA A 244 -8.39 -27.80 16.67
N VAL A 245 -7.99 -26.82 17.46
CA VAL A 245 -8.59 -26.61 18.78
C VAL A 245 -9.92 -25.90 18.56
N GLN A 246 -10.96 -26.66 18.39
CA GLN A 246 -12.32 -26.19 18.60
C GLN A 246 -12.57 -26.20 20.11
N GLY A 247 -12.38 -25.03 20.73
CA GLY A 247 -12.86 -24.79 22.09
C GLY A 247 -14.39 -24.79 22.09
N ALA A 248 -15.01 -25.77 22.71
CA ALA A 248 -16.42 -25.74 23.05
C ALA A 248 -16.68 -24.51 23.95
N ARG A 249 -17.54 -23.60 23.50
CA ARG A 249 -18.00 -22.45 24.27
C ARG A 249 -19.40 -22.73 24.79
N ALA A 250 -19.61 -22.44 26.08
CA ALA A 250 -20.93 -22.39 26.71
C ALA A 250 -21.90 -21.54 25.87
N ALA A 251 -23.13 -21.99 25.77
CA ALA A 251 -24.21 -21.34 25.04
C ALA A 251 -24.71 -20.10 25.81
N ASP A 252 -23.98 -18.97 25.68
CA ASP A 252 -24.54 -17.67 25.97
C ASP A 252 -25.51 -17.30 24.84
N THR A 253 -26.65 -16.74 25.20
CA THR A 253 -27.65 -16.27 24.24
C THR A 253 -27.03 -15.22 23.33
N LEU A 254 -27.11 -15.45 22.00
CA LEU A 254 -26.63 -14.51 21.02
C LEU A 254 -27.52 -13.25 20.99
N PRO A 255 -26.96 -12.06 20.78
CA PRO A 255 -27.74 -10.84 20.59
C PRO A 255 -28.60 -10.95 19.33
N GLN A 256 -29.75 -10.22 19.31
CA GLN A 256 -30.67 -10.27 18.17
C GLN A 256 -30.02 -9.71 16.90
N THR A 257 -30.33 -10.35 15.75
CA THR A 257 -29.87 -9.93 14.42
C THR A 257 -30.92 -10.30 13.39
N LEU A 258 -30.76 -9.77 12.16
CA LEU A 258 -31.51 -10.31 11.03
C LEU A 258 -31.16 -11.80 10.80
N PRO A 259 -32.09 -12.61 10.29
CA PRO A 259 -31.80 -13.95 9.79
C PRO A 259 -30.68 -13.90 8.75
N ARG A 260 -29.84 -14.93 8.70
CA ARG A 260 -28.62 -14.94 7.87
C ARG A 260 -28.89 -14.64 6.39
N GLU A 261 -30.00 -15.14 5.85
CA GLU A 261 -30.38 -14.91 4.45
C GLU A 261 -30.75 -13.46 4.18
N VAL A 262 -31.55 -12.85 5.06
CA VAL A 262 -31.97 -11.46 4.95
C VAL A 262 -30.80 -10.51 5.18
N ALA A 263 -29.91 -10.82 6.13
CA ALA A 263 -28.68 -10.08 6.35
C ALA A 263 -27.74 -10.16 5.11
N ALA A 264 -27.72 -11.29 4.39
CA ALA A 264 -26.97 -11.40 3.15
C ALA A 264 -27.55 -10.52 2.03
N GLU A 265 -28.88 -10.37 1.93
CA GLU A 265 -29.52 -9.43 1.00
C GLU A 265 -29.20 -7.97 1.36
N LEU A 266 -29.15 -7.63 2.64
CA LEU A 266 -28.66 -6.32 3.09
C LEU A 266 -27.21 -6.10 2.64
N GLY A 267 -26.33 -7.08 2.80
CA GLY A 267 -24.94 -7.04 2.35
C GLY A 267 -24.78 -6.93 0.82
N ASP A 268 -25.84 -7.24 0.06
CA ASP A 268 -25.86 -7.16 -1.41
C ASP A 268 -26.25 -5.75 -1.94
N LEU A 269 -26.57 -4.81 -1.06
CA LEU A 269 -26.71 -3.41 -1.45
C LEU A 269 -25.36 -2.81 -1.81
N TYR A 270 -25.38 -1.79 -2.66
CA TYR A 270 -24.23 -0.95 -2.92
C TYR A 270 -24.14 0.17 -1.86
N VAL A 271 -22.92 0.53 -1.48
CA VAL A 271 -22.67 1.66 -0.58
C VAL A 271 -21.51 2.50 -1.11
N TYR A 272 -21.59 3.81 -0.96
CA TYR A 272 -20.46 4.70 -1.16
C TYR A 272 -19.63 4.75 0.12
N TYR A 273 -18.45 4.13 0.07
CA TYR A 273 -17.59 3.95 1.22
C TYR A 273 -16.11 4.03 0.80
N ASN A 274 -15.31 4.82 1.53
CA ASN A 274 -13.90 5.05 1.20
C ASN A 274 -13.68 5.47 -0.27
N ASP A 275 -14.43 6.49 -0.66
CA ASP A 275 -14.38 7.11 -1.99
C ASP A 275 -14.58 6.15 -3.17
N ARG A 276 -15.32 5.08 -2.94
CA ARG A 276 -15.72 4.13 -3.98
C ARG A 276 -17.09 3.49 -3.74
N ILE A 277 -17.66 2.96 -4.81
CA ILE A 277 -18.91 2.19 -4.72
C ILE A 277 -18.53 0.71 -4.51
N CYS A 278 -19.01 0.12 -3.43
CA CYS A 278 -18.68 -1.26 -3.07
C CYS A 278 -19.89 -2.00 -2.47
N PRO A 279 -19.84 -3.34 -2.27
CA PRO A 279 -20.87 -4.06 -1.53
C PRO A 279 -20.96 -3.59 -0.08
N LEU A 280 -22.18 -3.45 0.46
CA LEU A 280 -22.37 -3.14 1.88
C LEU A 280 -21.74 -4.20 2.80
N GLN A 281 -21.56 -5.42 2.32
CA GLN A 281 -20.78 -6.46 2.99
C GLN A 281 -19.35 -6.00 3.32
N THR A 282 -18.70 -5.21 2.46
CA THR A 282 -17.35 -4.66 2.71
C THR A 282 -17.36 -3.74 3.92
N LEU A 283 -18.31 -2.79 3.98
CA LEU A 283 -18.48 -1.90 5.13
C LEU A 283 -18.79 -2.72 6.40
N ALA A 284 -19.70 -3.70 6.31
CA ALA A 284 -20.06 -4.57 7.44
C ALA A 284 -18.84 -5.34 7.98
N LYS A 285 -17.99 -5.86 7.09
CA LYS A 285 -16.76 -6.56 7.46
C LYS A 285 -15.78 -5.62 8.15
N ASP A 286 -15.53 -4.44 7.55
CA ASP A 286 -14.59 -3.46 8.10
C ASP A 286 -15.06 -2.94 9.46
N PHE A 287 -16.34 -2.65 9.61
CA PHE A 287 -16.98 -2.30 10.88
C PHE A 287 -16.77 -3.41 11.93
N THR A 288 -17.07 -4.66 11.58
CA THR A 288 -16.92 -5.79 12.51
C THR A 288 -15.46 -5.97 12.92
N VAL A 289 -14.52 -5.92 11.97
CA VAL A 289 -13.07 -6.04 12.25
C VAL A 289 -12.57 -4.88 13.10
N LYS A 290 -13.02 -3.65 12.84
CA LYS A 290 -12.65 -2.45 13.60
C LYS A 290 -13.10 -2.56 15.06
N LEU A 291 -14.30 -3.04 15.29
CA LEU A 291 -14.86 -3.19 16.65
C LEU A 291 -14.23 -4.37 17.39
N CYS A 292 -14.34 -5.59 16.88
CA CYS A 292 -13.96 -6.78 17.65
C CYS A 292 -12.59 -7.37 17.26
N GLY A 293 -11.95 -6.87 16.20
CA GLY A 293 -10.66 -7.36 15.72
C GLY A 293 -10.74 -8.68 14.94
N LYS A 294 -11.93 -9.13 14.58
CA LYS A 294 -12.20 -10.36 13.82
C LYS A 294 -13.31 -10.09 12.79
N SER A 295 -13.30 -10.82 11.68
CA SER A 295 -14.31 -10.70 10.63
C SER A 295 -15.66 -11.36 10.98
N ARG A 296 -15.75 -12.05 12.10
CA ARG A 296 -16.97 -12.69 12.64
C ARG A 296 -17.03 -12.50 14.14
N TYR A 297 -18.23 -12.30 14.67
CA TYR A 297 -18.47 -12.18 16.10
C TYR A 297 -19.35 -13.33 16.59
N ARG A 298 -18.83 -14.19 17.48
CA ARG A 298 -19.56 -15.34 18.09
C ARG A 298 -20.26 -16.24 17.05
N GLY A 299 -19.71 -16.37 15.83
CA GLY A 299 -20.29 -17.13 14.72
C GLY A 299 -21.19 -16.33 13.78
N LEU A 300 -21.62 -15.12 14.16
CA LEU A 300 -22.41 -14.23 13.33
C LEU A 300 -21.57 -13.70 12.15
N THR A 301 -22.21 -13.51 11.00
CA THR A 301 -21.59 -12.90 9.83
C THR A 301 -21.46 -11.38 10.01
N PRO A 302 -20.58 -10.71 9.26
CA PRO A 302 -20.46 -9.25 9.35
C PRO A 302 -21.77 -8.52 9.09
N GLU A 303 -22.56 -8.99 8.14
CA GLU A 303 -23.86 -8.43 7.79
C GLU A 303 -24.87 -8.58 8.93
N GLN A 304 -24.82 -9.70 9.65
CA GLN A 304 -25.64 -9.89 10.85
C GLN A 304 -25.20 -8.95 11.98
N VAL A 305 -23.90 -8.76 12.17
CA VAL A 305 -23.38 -7.81 13.17
C VAL A 305 -23.81 -6.37 12.85
N LEU A 306 -23.67 -5.96 11.59
CA LEU A 306 -24.11 -4.63 11.15
C LEU A 306 -25.62 -4.45 11.36
N SER A 307 -26.43 -5.45 10.98
CA SER A 307 -27.88 -5.42 11.18
C SER A 307 -28.27 -5.37 12.65
N GLY A 308 -27.49 -5.99 13.52
CA GLY A 308 -27.69 -5.92 14.96
C GLY A 308 -27.55 -4.49 15.49
N TRP A 309 -26.49 -3.78 15.13
CA TRP A 309 -26.30 -2.38 15.51
C TRP A 309 -27.31 -1.42 14.88
N LEU A 310 -27.80 -1.74 13.67
CA LEU A 310 -28.80 -0.91 12.98
C LEU A 310 -30.20 -1.04 13.57
N PHE A 311 -30.65 -2.27 13.89
CA PHE A 311 -32.05 -2.55 14.18
C PHE A 311 -32.30 -3.01 15.61
N TYR A 312 -31.26 -3.47 16.34
CA TYR A 312 -31.35 -4.02 17.69
C TYR A 312 -30.37 -3.36 18.64
N TYR A 313 -30.29 -2.04 18.58
CA TYR A 313 -29.34 -1.21 19.34
C TYR A 313 -29.35 -1.52 20.84
N ASP A 314 -30.52 -1.72 21.45
CA ASP A 314 -30.67 -1.93 22.89
C ASP A 314 -30.03 -3.25 23.38
N ASP A 315 -30.01 -4.27 22.56
CA ASP A 315 -29.32 -5.53 22.84
C ASP A 315 -27.81 -5.36 22.64
N TRP A 316 -27.42 -4.76 21.52
CA TRP A 316 -26.02 -4.63 21.12
C TRP A 316 -25.23 -3.64 21.96
N LYS A 317 -25.84 -2.59 22.50
CA LYS A 317 -25.15 -1.63 23.40
C LYS A 317 -24.62 -2.28 24.68
N ARG A 318 -25.18 -3.44 25.08
CA ARG A 318 -24.79 -4.23 26.26
C ARG A 318 -23.82 -5.37 25.94
N GLU A 319 -23.57 -5.63 24.66
CA GLU A 319 -22.71 -6.73 24.23
C GLU A 319 -21.23 -6.34 24.33
N PRO A 320 -20.36 -7.17 25.01
CA PRO A 320 -18.94 -6.89 25.17
C PRO A 320 -18.18 -7.20 23.89
N MET A 321 -18.37 -6.37 22.86
CA MET A 321 -17.82 -6.58 21.53
C MET A 321 -16.67 -5.61 21.19
N ILE A 322 -16.61 -4.44 21.83
CA ILE A 322 -15.69 -3.37 21.45
C ILE A 322 -14.30 -3.66 22.04
N ARG A 323 -13.37 -4.06 21.19
CA ARG A 323 -12.00 -4.39 21.60
C ARG A 323 -11.21 -3.12 21.92
N ILE A 324 -10.74 -2.96 23.15
CA ILE A 324 -9.91 -1.85 23.61
C ILE A 324 -8.48 -2.34 23.82
N ARG A 325 -7.55 -1.88 22.99
CA ARG A 325 -6.13 -2.28 23.04
C ARG A 325 -5.38 -1.52 24.13
N SER A 326 -5.60 -0.21 24.24
CA SER A 326 -4.93 0.67 25.19
C SER A 326 -5.31 0.36 26.64
N ALA A 327 -4.31 0.14 27.50
CA ALA A 327 -4.52 -0.01 28.94
C ALA A 327 -5.04 1.28 29.59
N GLY A 328 -4.62 2.46 29.08
CA GLY A 328 -5.12 3.76 29.53
C GLY A 328 -6.62 3.93 29.26
N ALA A 329 -7.06 3.62 28.02
CA ALA A 329 -8.48 3.69 27.66
C ALA A 329 -9.32 2.70 28.48
N ARG A 330 -8.83 1.49 28.75
CA ARG A 330 -9.53 0.53 29.62
C ARG A 330 -9.73 1.04 31.05
N ARG A 331 -8.74 1.75 31.60
CA ARG A 331 -8.87 2.38 32.94
C ARG A 331 -9.92 3.48 32.96
N LEU A 332 -9.92 4.35 31.93
CA LEU A 332 -10.92 5.43 31.79
C LEU A 332 -12.34 4.87 31.64
N LEU A 333 -12.50 3.78 30.91
CA LEU A 333 -13.78 3.10 30.72
C LEU A 333 -14.15 2.16 31.88
N GLU A 334 -13.29 1.98 32.88
CA GLU A 334 -13.46 1.07 34.04
C GLU A 334 -13.69 -0.39 33.60
N VAL A 335 -13.05 -0.83 32.49
CA VAL A 335 -13.22 -2.18 31.94
C VAL A 335 -12.04 -3.08 32.34
N GLY A 336 -12.32 -4.15 33.06
CA GLY A 336 -11.30 -5.13 33.51
C GLY A 336 -10.75 -6.01 32.39
N GLY A 337 -11.50 -6.18 31.30
CA GLY A 337 -11.16 -7.04 30.16
C GLY A 337 -10.64 -6.29 28.94
N ARG A 338 -10.41 -7.05 27.85
CA ARG A 338 -10.01 -6.47 26.53
C ARG A 338 -11.20 -5.96 25.70
N TYR A 339 -12.43 -6.27 26.11
CA TYR A 339 -13.65 -5.94 25.39
C TYR A 339 -14.55 -5.10 26.28
N ALA A 340 -14.99 -3.98 25.75
CA ALA A 340 -15.94 -3.06 26.36
C ALA A 340 -17.34 -3.22 25.71
N ARG A 341 -18.35 -2.80 26.42
CA ARG A 341 -19.71 -2.58 25.93
C ARG A 341 -19.84 -1.12 25.50
N LEU A 342 -20.79 -0.80 24.65
CA LEU A 342 -21.06 0.60 24.33
C LEU A 342 -21.53 1.37 25.56
N SER A 343 -22.30 0.72 26.46
CA SER A 343 -22.71 1.29 27.73
C SER A 343 -21.55 1.71 28.65
N ASP A 344 -20.38 1.10 28.54
CA ASP A 344 -19.21 1.40 29.37
C ASP A 344 -18.58 2.77 29.02
N PHE A 345 -18.88 3.33 27.83
CA PHE A 345 -18.43 4.66 27.42
C PHE A 345 -19.17 5.81 28.11
N ARG A 346 -20.22 5.51 28.82
CA ARG A 346 -20.98 6.51 29.61
C ARG A 346 -20.92 6.16 31.08
N ASN A 347 -20.88 7.20 31.91
CA ASN A 347 -20.96 7.05 33.38
C ASN A 347 -22.41 6.87 33.83
N ARG A 348 -22.64 6.74 35.16
CA ARG A 348 -23.98 6.56 35.75
C ARG A 348 -24.92 7.75 35.53
N VAL A 349 -24.37 8.93 35.28
CA VAL A 349 -25.14 10.17 34.99
C VAL A 349 -25.20 10.43 33.46
N ASN A 350 -24.89 9.42 32.66
CA ASN A 350 -24.95 9.44 31.19
C ASN A 350 -23.94 10.37 30.48
N GLU A 351 -22.91 10.87 31.20
CA GLU A 351 -21.84 11.65 30.62
C GLU A 351 -20.81 10.73 29.89
N TYR A 352 -20.17 11.26 28.86
CA TYR A 352 -19.17 10.55 28.07
C TYR A 352 -17.85 10.47 28.83
N ARG A 353 -17.36 9.26 29.12
CA ARG A 353 -16.17 9.02 29.95
C ARG A 353 -14.85 9.43 29.33
N LEU A 354 -14.77 9.58 28.00
CA LEU A 354 -13.57 9.97 27.29
C LEU A 354 -13.52 11.47 26.98
N GLU A 355 -14.50 12.24 27.43
CA GLU A 355 -14.53 13.68 27.24
C GLU A 355 -13.32 14.34 27.93
N GLY A 356 -12.58 15.18 27.17
CA GLY A 356 -11.37 15.82 27.65
C GLY A 356 -10.13 14.94 27.80
N ALA A 357 -10.21 13.64 27.53
CA ALA A 357 -9.06 12.73 27.50
C ALA A 357 -8.24 12.94 26.23
N ALA A 358 -7.39 13.98 26.20
CA ALA A 358 -6.47 14.26 25.10
C ALA A 358 -5.37 13.22 25.03
N GLY A 359 -5.16 12.62 23.85
CA GLY A 359 -3.98 11.80 23.53
C GLY A 359 -4.28 10.44 22.88
N ARG A 360 -3.23 9.81 22.32
CA ARG A 360 -3.29 8.49 21.63
C ARG A 360 -4.00 7.36 22.39
N PRO A 361 -3.95 7.27 23.74
CA PRO A 361 -4.62 6.16 24.45
C PRO A 361 -6.15 6.16 24.33
N ALA A 362 -6.79 7.34 24.30
CA ALA A 362 -8.24 7.47 24.22
C ALA A 362 -8.74 7.45 22.75
N GLY A 363 -7.93 7.93 21.80
CA GLY A 363 -8.33 8.14 20.40
C GLY A 363 -8.85 6.89 19.69
N GLU A 364 -8.26 5.71 19.92
CA GLU A 364 -8.77 4.44 19.33
C GLU A 364 -10.15 4.07 19.88
N ALA A 365 -10.39 4.32 21.16
CA ALA A 365 -11.68 4.02 21.80
C ALA A 365 -12.76 5.00 21.36
N ASP A 366 -12.41 6.29 21.31
CA ASP A 366 -13.29 7.37 20.84
C ASP A 366 -13.69 7.16 19.37
N GLU A 367 -12.74 6.83 18.51
CA GLU A 367 -13.03 6.49 17.10
C GLU A 367 -14.05 5.37 16.97
N LYS A 368 -13.94 4.30 17.78
CA LYS A 368 -14.89 3.18 17.75
C LYS A 368 -16.28 3.60 18.24
N PHE A 369 -16.35 4.42 19.25
CA PHE A 369 -17.61 4.98 19.73
C PHE A 369 -18.30 5.80 18.63
N ASN A 370 -17.55 6.68 17.96
CA ASN A 370 -18.07 7.52 16.89
C ASN A 370 -18.52 6.70 15.67
N ILE A 371 -17.76 5.65 15.28
CA ILE A 371 -18.16 4.74 14.20
C ILE A 371 -19.48 4.03 14.54
N ILE A 372 -19.66 3.57 15.76
CA ILE A 372 -20.94 2.97 16.20
C ILE A 372 -22.06 4.00 16.11
N GLY A 373 -21.83 5.22 16.57
CA GLY A 373 -22.80 6.32 16.46
C GLY A 373 -23.23 6.56 15.02
N MET A 374 -22.27 6.63 14.10
CA MET A 374 -22.55 6.82 12.66
C MET A 374 -23.33 5.64 12.05
N VAL A 375 -23.10 4.41 12.50
CA VAL A 375 -23.88 3.24 12.05
C VAL A 375 -25.30 3.30 12.61
N CYS A 376 -25.46 3.54 13.92
CA CYS A 376 -26.77 3.57 14.57
C CYS A 376 -27.67 4.71 14.07
N THR A 377 -27.09 5.87 13.73
CA THR A 377 -27.82 6.99 13.09
C THR A 377 -28.11 6.74 11.62
N GLY A 378 -27.45 5.78 10.99
CA GLY A 378 -27.54 5.50 9.57
C GLY A 378 -26.72 6.45 8.69
N SER A 379 -25.98 7.43 9.25
CA SER A 379 -25.18 8.39 8.46
C SER A 379 -24.04 7.74 7.68
N MET A 380 -23.57 6.57 8.11
CA MET A 380 -22.57 5.78 7.41
C MET A 380 -23.14 5.01 6.21
N LEU A 381 -24.47 4.84 6.15
CA LEU A 381 -25.17 4.08 5.11
C LEU A 381 -25.50 4.96 3.89
N ARG A 382 -24.48 5.43 3.20
CA ARG A 382 -24.66 6.17 1.92
C ARG A 382 -25.01 5.19 0.82
N ILE A 383 -26.27 4.74 0.81
CA ILE A 383 -26.77 3.69 -0.09
C ILE A 383 -27.71 4.23 -1.16
N PHE A 384 -28.02 5.52 -1.17
CA PHE A 384 -28.96 6.11 -2.11
C PHE A 384 -28.25 7.03 -3.11
N PRO A 385 -27.98 6.57 -4.34
CA PRO A 385 -27.45 7.42 -5.39
C PRO A 385 -28.51 8.40 -5.88
N TYR A 386 -28.13 9.64 -6.20
CA TYR A 386 -28.93 10.63 -6.88
C TYR A 386 -28.03 11.53 -7.72
N THR A 387 -28.57 12.06 -8.81
CA THR A 387 -27.90 13.09 -9.60
C THR A 387 -28.23 14.44 -8.99
N ASP A 388 -27.20 15.21 -8.61
CA ASP A 388 -27.39 16.53 -8.03
C ASP A 388 -27.86 17.50 -9.13
N PRO A 389 -29.01 18.15 -8.95
CA PRO A 389 -29.54 19.07 -9.95
C PRO A 389 -28.64 20.28 -10.24
N SER A 390 -27.79 20.66 -9.29
CA SER A 390 -26.93 21.85 -9.39
C SER A 390 -25.73 21.69 -10.32
N ASP A 391 -25.14 20.48 -10.36
CA ASP A 391 -23.89 20.20 -11.10
C ASP A 391 -23.96 18.94 -11.96
N SER A 392 -25.11 18.26 -11.98
CA SER A 392 -25.35 16.99 -12.69
C SER A 392 -24.40 15.85 -12.28
N LEU A 393 -23.74 15.94 -11.12
CA LEU A 393 -22.85 14.92 -10.62
C LEU A 393 -23.61 13.87 -9.81
N LEU A 394 -23.19 12.61 -9.94
CA LEU A 394 -23.72 11.51 -9.14
C LEU A 394 -23.24 11.64 -7.69
N ARG A 395 -24.17 11.71 -6.75
CA ARG A 395 -23.90 11.75 -5.30
C ARG A 395 -24.58 10.58 -4.59
N TRP A 396 -24.09 10.25 -3.43
CA TRP A 396 -24.61 9.18 -2.59
C TRP A 396 -25.04 9.75 -1.24
N ALA A 397 -26.29 9.56 -0.89
CA ALA A 397 -26.86 10.00 0.37
C ALA A 397 -27.14 8.82 1.29
N SER A 398 -27.09 9.08 2.59
CA SER A 398 -27.78 8.31 3.63
C SER A 398 -29.21 8.85 3.82
N GLN A 399 -30.03 8.11 4.57
CA GLN A 399 -31.40 8.61 4.88
C GLN A 399 -31.45 9.86 5.76
N VAL A 400 -30.33 10.20 6.44
CA VAL A 400 -30.24 11.34 7.37
C VAL A 400 -29.53 12.54 6.75
N ASP A 401 -28.98 12.42 5.55
CA ASP A 401 -28.32 13.51 4.86
C ASP A 401 -29.35 14.54 4.36
N GLY A 402 -28.98 15.83 4.39
CA GLY A 402 -29.78 16.89 3.75
C GLY A 402 -29.79 16.73 2.24
N LEU A 403 -30.97 16.56 1.63
CA LEU A 403 -31.12 16.44 0.18
C LEU A 403 -31.36 17.81 -0.45
N PRO A 404 -30.92 18.03 -1.72
CA PRO A 404 -31.27 19.23 -2.49
C PRO A 404 -32.80 19.41 -2.60
N ARG A 405 -33.26 20.66 -2.50
CA ARG A 405 -34.70 20.99 -2.59
C ARG A 405 -35.28 20.71 -3.97
N GLU A 406 -34.46 20.80 -4.98
CA GLU A 406 -34.79 20.58 -6.41
C GLU A 406 -34.91 19.10 -6.77
N LEU A 407 -34.60 18.19 -5.85
CA LEU A 407 -34.72 16.75 -6.12
C LEU A 407 -36.19 16.35 -6.27
N PRO A 408 -36.57 15.48 -7.24
CA PRO A 408 -37.94 15.01 -7.40
C PRO A 408 -38.55 14.51 -6.10
N HIS A 409 -39.74 14.99 -5.73
CA HIS A 409 -40.38 14.69 -4.44
C HIS A 409 -40.48 13.18 -4.15
N GLY A 410 -40.81 12.36 -5.15
CA GLY A 410 -40.86 10.90 -4.99
C GLY A 410 -39.52 10.27 -4.67
N GLN A 411 -38.45 10.80 -5.24
CA GLN A 411 -37.07 10.34 -4.98
C GLN A 411 -36.63 10.73 -3.57
N ALA A 412 -36.83 11.99 -3.17
CA ALA A 412 -36.51 12.47 -1.84
C ALA A 412 -37.29 11.70 -0.76
N LEU A 413 -38.59 11.42 -1.00
CA LEU A 413 -39.41 10.63 -0.10
C LEU A 413 -38.91 9.19 0.04
N PHE A 414 -38.50 8.56 -1.07
CA PHE A 414 -37.95 7.21 -1.06
C PHE A 414 -36.65 7.14 -0.26
N ILE A 415 -35.73 8.06 -0.49
CA ILE A 415 -34.44 8.13 0.22
C ILE A 415 -34.69 8.30 1.74
N GLY A 416 -35.54 9.25 2.12
CA GLY A 416 -35.79 9.57 3.55
C GLY A 416 -36.58 8.52 4.31
N ARG A 417 -37.35 7.63 3.63
CA ARG A 417 -38.26 6.69 4.31
C ARG A 417 -37.97 5.21 4.12
N ALA A 418 -37.18 4.82 3.10
CA ALA A 418 -36.99 3.40 2.77
C ALA A 418 -36.42 2.59 3.93
N MET A 419 -35.40 3.08 4.64
CA MET A 419 -34.81 2.36 5.78
C MET A 419 -35.69 2.40 7.02
N ASN A 420 -36.49 3.47 7.23
CA ASN A 420 -37.48 3.50 8.30
C ASN A 420 -38.54 2.41 8.10
N TYR A 421 -38.99 2.25 6.86
CA TYR A 421 -39.92 1.18 6.53
C TYR A 421 -39.32 -0.22 6.70
N VAL A 422 -38.01 -0.40 6.37
CA VAL A 422 -37.27 -1.63 6.71
C VAL A 422 -37.32 -1.88 8.22
N SER A 423 -37.06 -0.84 9.05
CA SER A 423 -37.09 -0.95 10.52
C SER A 423 -38.47 -1.37 11.04
N GLU A 424 -39.55 -0.82 10.49
CA GLU A 424 -40.92 -1.23 10.85
C GLU A 424 -41.19 -2.71 10.54
N LEU A 425 -40.75 -3.20 9.38
CA LEU A 425 -40.89 -4.61 8.99
C LEU A 425 -40.03 -5.53 9.87
N VAL A 426 -38.84 -5.06 10.29
CA VAL A 426 -37.98 -5.80 11.22
C VAL A 426 -38.67 -5.96 12.59
N VAL A 427 -39.30 -4.90 13.11
CA VAL A 427 -40.07 -4.96 14.36
C VAL A 427 -41.23 -5.96 14.24
N LYS A 428 -41.91 -5.98 13.09
CA LYS A 428 -42.99 -6.93 12.78
C LYS A 428 -42.49 -8.34 12.48
N ARG A 429 -41.18 -8.55 12.35
CA ARG A 429 -40.53 -9.80 11.91
C ARG A 429 -41.01 -10.29 10.54
N ASP A 430 -41.42 -9.38 9.66
CA ASP A 430 -41.77 -9.70 8.28
C ASP A 430 -40.51 -9.75 7.42
N TRP A 431 -39.84 -10.89 7.47
CA TRP A 431 -38.56 -11.09 6.75
C TRP A 431 -38.72 -11.07 5.23
N ALA A 432 -39.86 -11.52 4.72
CA ALA A 432 -40.15 -11.49 3.29
C ALA A 432 -40.35 -10.03 2.81
N GLY A 433 -41.05 -9.22 3.59
CA GLY A 433 -41.20 -7.80 3.37
C GLY A 433 -39.88 -7.05 3.42
N VAL A 434 -39.03 -7.32 4.43
CA VAL A 434 -37.67 -6.76 4.53
C VAL A 434 -36.88 -7.06 3.25
N ALA A 435 -36.77 -8.35 2.86
CA ALA A 435 -36.08 -8.75 1.65
C ALA A 435 -36.64 -8.08 0.39
N GLY A 436 -37.97 -7.92 0.31
CA GLY A 436 -38.64 -7.21 -0.80
C GLY A 436 -38.24 -5.73 -0.91
N VAL A 437 -38.14 -5.01 0.23
CA VAL A 437 -37.70 -3.60 0.24
C VAL A 437 -36.21 -3.49 -0.09
N LEU A 438 -35.35 -4.36 0.43
CA LEU A 438 -33.93 -4.37 0.10
C LEU A 438 -33.69 -4.57 -1.40
N ARG A 439 -34.45 -5.48 -2.04
CA ARG A 439 -34.40 -5.66 -3.51
C ARG A 439 -34.86 -4.41 -4.27
N LYS A 440 -35.88 -3.69 -3.77
CA LYS A 440 -36.32 -2.42 -4.38
C LYS A 440 -35.25 -1.34 -4.24
N ILE A 441 -34.57 -1.24 -3.09
CA ILE A 441 -33.43 -0.33 -2.90
C ILE A 441 -32.32 -0.68 -3.89
N ARG A 442 -31.99 -1.96 -4.06
CA ARG A 442 -30.97 -2.38 -5.03
C ARG A 442 -31.33 -2.06 -6.48
N SER A 443 -32.58 -2.25 -6.86
CA SER A 443 -33.07 -1.86 -8.20
C SER A 443 -32.99 -0.36 -8.41
N TYR A 444 -33.34 0.44 -7.40
CA TYR A 444 -33.17 1.89 -7.41
C TYR A 444 -31.70 2.28 -7.60
N GLN A 445 -30.78 1.66 -6.84
CA GLN A 445 -29.34 1.91 -6.95
C GLN A 445 -28.81 1.64 -8.37
N GLN A 446 -29.25 0.56 -9.00
CA GLN A 446 -28.84 0.20 -10.35
C GLN A 446 -29.38 1.18 -11.39
N LYS A 447 -30.62 1.66 -11.21
CA LYS A 447 -31.26 2.63 -12.11
C LYS A 447 -30.57 4.00 -12.02
N GLU A 448 -30.45 4.55 -10.82
CA GLU A 448 -29.94 5.91 -10.61
C GLU A 448 -28.40 5.97 -10.72
N GLY A 449 -27.68 4.91 -10.35
CA GLY A 449 -26.23 4.84 -10.47
C GLY A 449 -25.72 4.65 -11.90
N GLY A 450 -26.54 4.09 -12.79
CA GLY A 450 -26.29 3.97 -14.23
C GLY A 450 -24.91 3.39 -14.57
N ALA A 451 -24.19 4.08 -15.46
CA ALA A 451 -22.86 3.68 -15.93
C ALA A 451 -21.75 3.73 -14.87
N HIS A 452 -21.97 4.42 -13.74
CA HIS A 452 -20.99 4.57 -12.66
C HIS A 452 -20.96 3.36 -11.72
N MET A 453 -21.90 2.43 -11.86
CA MET A 453 -21.96 1.25 -11.01
C MET A 453 -20.86 0.23 -11.36
N PRO A 454 -20.22 -0.39 -10.37
CA PRO A 454 -19.28 -1.47 -10.64
C PRO A 454 -19.96 -2.64 -11.34
N SER A 455 -19.25 -3.30 -12.26
CA SER A 455 -19.79 -4.47 -12.96
C SER A 455 -20.21 -5.58 -11.98
N GLY A 456 -21.21 -6.36 -12.32
CA GLY A 456 -21.66 -7.47 -11.47
C GLY A 456 -20.58 -8.52 -11.20
N LEU A 457 -19.58 -8.65 -12.08
CA LEU A 457 -18.40 -9.49 -11.86
C LEU A 457 -17.49 -8.88 -10.78
N ARG A 458 -17.21 -7.57 -10.85
CA ARG A 458 -16.39 -6.85 -9.87
C ARG A 458 -17.01 -6.91 -8.47
N PHE A 459 -18.32 -6.73 -8.39
CA PHE A 459 -19.09 -6.86 -7.15
C PHE A 459 -18.97 -8.27 -6.53
N ARG A 460 -19.15 -9.33 -7.35
CA ARG A 460 -19.02 -10.72 -6.88
C ARG A 460 -17.58 -11.08 -6.50
N ALA A 461 -16.60 -10.59 -7.25
CA ALA A 461 -15.17 -10.78 -6.95
C ALA A 461 -14.79 -10.16 -5.60
N GLU A 462 -15.32 -8.99 -5.25
CA GLU A 462 -15.10 -8.37 -3.96
C GLU A 462 -15.72 -9.17 -2.81
N LYS A 463 -16.96 -9.65 -2.98
CA LYS A 463 -17.58 -10.55 -2.00
C LYS A 463 -16.78 -11.83 -1.80
N LEU A 464 -16.23 -12.40 -2.88
CA LEU A 464 -15.36 -13.57 -2.83
C LEU A 464 -14.07 -13.27 -2.08
N TYR A 465 -13.40 -12.17 -2.41
CA TYR A 465 -12.18 -11.69 -1.74
C TYR A 465 -12.40 -11.54 -0.22
N ASN A 466 -13.53 -10.95 0.17
CA ASN A 466 -13.88 -10.76 1.58
C ASN A 466 -14.10 -12.07 2.34
N ARG A 467 -14.59 -13.13 1.66
CA ARG A 467 -14.81 -14.46 2.26
C ARG A 467 -13.54 -15.29 2.41
N LEU A 468 -12.58 -15.12 1.49
CA LEU A 468 -11.38 -15.96 1.37
C LEU A 468 -10.17 -15.45 2.18
N ASP A 469 -10.32 -14.50 3.07
CA ASP A 469 -9.21 -13.94 3.83
C ASP A 469 -8.73 -14.88 4.95
N TRP A 470 -7.86 -15.81 4.60
CA TRP A 470 -7.20 -16.76 5.50
C TRP A 470 -5.72 -16.45 5.71
N SER A 471 -5.35 -15.18 5.65
CA SER A 471 -3.94 -14.75 5.67
C SER A 471 -3.24 -15.12 6.97
N LEU A 472 -3.89 -14.93 8.12
CA LEU A 472 -3.28 -15.23 9.43
C LEU A 472 -3.05 -16.75 9.66
N PRO A 473 -4.04 -17.64 9.46
CA PRO A 473 -3.78 -19.08 9.59
C PRO A 473 -2.76 -19.59 8.57
N LEU A 474 -2.73 -19.03 7.35
CA LEU A 474 -1.74 -19.38 6.34
C LEU A 474 -0.32 -18.96 6.78
N ALA A 475 -0.16 -17.74 7.29
CA ALA A 475 1.12 -17.26 7.81
C ALA A 475 1.64 -18.14 8.94
N ALA A 476 0.77 -18.49 9.91
CA ALA A 476 1.11 -19.38 11.00
C ALA A 476 1.52 -20.79 10.50
N ALA A 477 0.75 -21.37 9.57
CA ALA A 477 1.08 -22.64 8.97
C ALA A 477 2.43 -22.61 8.23
N PHE A 478 2.71 -21.53 7.50
CA PHE A 478 3.98 -21.35 6.80
C PHE A 478 5.16 -21.24 7.77
N ILE A 479 5.05 -20.46 8.83
CA ILE A 479 6.12 -20.33 9.83
C ILE A 479 6.37 -21.65 10.53
N LEU A 480 5.33 -22.35 10.99
CA LEU A 480 5.48 -23.63 11.66
C LEU A 480 6.10 -24.68 10.73
N THR A 481 5.63 -24.76 9.48
CA THR A 481 6.19 -25.67 8.46
C THR A 481 7.64 -25.29 8.13
N GLY A 482 7.95 -24.00 8.04
CA GLY A 482 9.30 -23.50 7.77
C GLY A 482 10.28 -23.82 8.91
N ILE A 483 9.90 -23.56 10.16
CA ILE A 483 10.72 -23.89 11.34
C ILE A 483 10.90 -25.42 11.44
N GLY A 484 9.83 -26.19 11.36
CA GLY A 484 9.88 -27.65 11.41
C GLY A 484 10.75 -28.23 10.29
N GLY A 485 10.57 -27.74 9.07
CA GLY A 485 11.37 -28.13 7.91
C GLY A 485 12.85 -27.76 8.05
N PHE A 486 13.17 -26.60 8.60
CA PHE A 486 14.54 -26.16 8.87
C PHE A 486 15.22 -27.04 9.93
N LEU A 487 14.55 -27.27 11.06
CA LEU A 487 15.07 -28.13 12.14
C LEU A 487 15.30 -29.58 11.67
N ASP A 488 14.39 -30.12 10.87
CA ASP A 488 14.57 -31.45 10.30
C ASP A 488 15.68 -31.49 9.26
N ALA A 489 15.81 -30.46 8.43
CA ALA A 489 16.94 -30.33 7.48
C ALA A 489 18.28 -30.33 8.22
N CYS A 490 18.42 -29.57 9.30
CA CYS A 490 19.62 -29.55 10.13
C CYS A 490 19.91 -30.92 10.77
N ARG A 491 18.90 -31.58 11.37
CA ARG A 491 19.04 -32.93 11.95
C ARG A 491 19.50 -33.97 10.94
N ARG A 492 19.01 -33.91 9.72
CA ARG A 492 19.37 -34.85 8.65
C ARG A 492 20.75 -34.57 8.09
N MET A 493 21.13 -33.29 7.98
CA MET A 493 22.46 -32.90 7.56
C MET A 493 23.53 -33.47 8.50
N VAL A 494 23.31 -33.36 9.82
CA VAL A 494 24.20 -33.96 10.84
C VAL A 494 24.27 -35.50 10.70
N ARG A 495 23.18 -36.16 10.28
CA ARG A 495 23.12 -37.61 10.12
C ARG A 495 23.52 -38.12 8.72
N GLY A 496 23.96 -37.24 7.82
CA GLY A 496 24.33 -37.59 6.44
C GLY A 496 23.18 -38.14 5.57
N ARG A 497 21.92 -37.92 5.99
CA ARG A 497 20.73 -38.45 5.30
C ARG A 497 20.08 -37.37 4.42
N ALA A 498 19.65 -37.77 3.24
CA ALA A 498 18.89 -36.91 2.35
C ALA A 498 17.36 -36.99 2.63
N PHE A 499 16.59 -36.07 2.13
CA PHE A 499 15.15 -36.03 2.20
C PHE A 499 14.45 -37.15 1.37
N GLY A 500 13.39 -37.84 1.84
CA GLY A 500 12.57 -38.78 1.05
C GLY A 500 11.68 -38.07 0.03
N ALA A 501 11.48 -38.71 -1.11
CA ALA A 501 10.70 -38.14 -2.21
C ALA A 501 9.28 -37.69 -1.79
N LYS A 502 8.63 -38.46 -0.92
CA LYS A 502 7.25 -38.18 -0.42
C LYS A 502 7.16 -36.83 0.29
N THR A 503 8.06 -36.55 1.22
CA THR A 503 7.96 -35.32 2.01
C THR A 503 8.33 -34.09 1.21
N ARG A 504 9.31 -34.22 0.31
CA ARG A 504 9.62 -33.16 -0.65
C ARG A 504 8.39 -32.85 -1.51
N GLY A 505 7.65 -33.89 -1.94
CA GLY A 505 6.40 -33.75 -2.69
C GLY A 505 5.35 -32.95 -1.90
N TRP A 506 5.13 -33.29 -0.62
CA TRP A 506 4.20 -32.57 0.22
C TRP A 506 4.59 -31.13 0.49
N LEU A 507 5.86 -30.84 0.75
CA LEU A 507 6.34 -29.47 0.91
C LEU A 507 6.18 -28.66 -0.38
N LEU A 508 6.50 -29.24 -1.54
CA LEU A 508 6.30 -28.58 -2.84
C LEU A 508 4.81 -28.35 -3.12
N ALA A 509 3.95 -29.32 -2.80
CA ALA A 509 2.50 -29.17 -2.94
C ALA A 509 1.95 -28.03 -2.06
N GLY A 510 2.42 -27.94 -0.81
CA GLY A 510 2.04 -26.84 0.08
C GLY A 510 2.53 -25.46 -0.39
N VAL A 511 3.76 -25.36 -0.91
CA VAL A 511 4.27 -24.12 -1.55
C VAL A 511 3.43 -23.76 -2.79
N ALA A 512 3.08 -24.76 -3.63
CA ALA A 512 2.26 -24.55 -4.81
C ALA A 512 0.83 -24.12 -4.44
N ALA A 513 0.20 -24.78 -3.45
CA ALA A 513 -1.13 -24.42 -2.97
C ALA A 513 -1.16 -23.01 -2.37
N GLY A 514 -0.16 -22.66 -1.55
CA GLY A 514 -0.01 -21.31 -1.01
C GLY A 514 0.26 -20.27 -2.08
N GLY A 515 1.10 -20.58 -3.07
CA GLY A 515 1.34 -19.73 -4.23
C GLY A 515 0.06 -19.49 -5.04
N LEU A 516 -0.73 -20.54 -5.31
CA LEU A 516 -2.01 -20.43 -6.01
C LEU A 516 -3.02 -19.57 -5.21
N TYR A 517 -3.12 -19.80 -3.89
CA TYR A 517 -3.97 -18.97 -3.03
C TYR A 517 -3.57 -17.49 -3.08
N LEU A 518 -2.26 -17.17 -2.95
CA LEU A 518 -1.80 -15.79 -3.03
C LEU A 518 -2.01 -15.19 -4.43
N THR A 519 -1.83 -15.98 -5.50
CA THR A 519 -2.16 -15.56 -6.87
C THR A 519 -3.63 -15.16 -6.98
N LEU A 520 -4.54 -16.01 -6.49
CA LEU A 520 -5.97 -15.72 -6.48
C LEU A 520 -6.29 -14.44 -5.69
N MET A 521 -5.72 -14.29 -4.48
CA MET A 521 -5.97 -13.13 -3.64
C MET A 521 -5.43 -11.82 -4.22
N LEU A 522 -4.23 -11.85 -4.82
CA LEU A 522 -3.65 -10.69 -5.51
C LEU A 522 -4.44 -10.34 -6.77
N ALA A 523 -4.84 -11.33 -7.56
CA ALA A 523 -5.65 -11.13 -8.75
C ALA A 523 -7.03 -10.55 -8.42
N LEU A 524 -7.72 -11.10 -7.40
CA LEU A 524 -9.02 -10.56 -6.95
C LEU A 524 -8.86 -9.13 -6.45
N ARG A 525 -7.81 -8.84 -5.65
CA ARG A 525 -7.59 -7.49 -5.12
C ARG A 525 -7.28 -6.50 -6.25
N GLY A 526 -6.40 -6.83 -7.19
CA GLY A 526 -6.12 -5.99 -8.35
C GLY A 526 -7.33 -5.77 -9.25
N TYR A 527 -8.15 -6.81 -9.49
CA TYR A 527 -9.38 -6.69 -10.27
C TYR A 527 -10.41 -5.78 -9.57
N VAL A 528 -10.56 -5.91 -8.25
CA VAL A 528 -11.51 -5.10 -7.46
C VAL A 528 -11.03 -3.66 -7.32
N SER A 529 -9.75 -3.42 -7.07
CA SER A 529 -9.20 -2.06 -6.95
C SER A 529 -9.11 -1.33 -8.30
N GLY A 530 -8.89 -2.07 -9.39
CA GLY A 530 -8.67 -1.50 -10.72
C GLY A 530 -7.22 -1.09 -10.99
N HIS A 531 -6.29 -1.40 -10.08
CA HIS A 531 -4.85 -1.13 -10.21
C HIS A 531 -4.01 -2.34 -9.75
N TRP A 532 -2.72 -2.31 -10.04
CA TRP A 532 -1.79 -3.35 -9.59
C TRP A 532 -1.76 -3.41 -8.05
N PRO A 533 -1.86 -4.60 -7.43
CA PRO A 533 -1.94 -4.75 -5.98
C PRO A 533 -0.55 -4.61 -5.31
N VAL A 534 0.09 -3.45 -5.50
CA VAL A 534 1.40 -3.06 -4.96
C VAL A 534 1.41 -1.60 -4.48
N SER A 535 0.25 -1.03 -4.18
CA SER A 535 0.06 0.38 -3.84
C SER A 535 0.33 0.72 -2.37
N ASN A 536 0.36 -0.27 -1.50
CA ASN A 536 0.58 -0.08 -0.06
C ASN A 536 1.40 -1.22 0.55
N GLY A 537 1.84 -1.05 1.81
CA GLY A 537 2.69 -2.01 2.51
C GLY A 537 2.07 -3.41 2.66
N TYR A 538 0.76 -3.50 2.83
CA TYR A 538 0.06 -4.78 2.90
C TYR A 538 0.16 -5.55 1.58
N GLU A 539 -0.10 -4.88 0.47
CA GLU A 539 -0.06 -5.47 -0.87
C GLU A 539 1.36 -5.87 -1.27
N THR A 540 2.32 -4.98 -1.04
CA THR A 540 3.73 -5.23 -1.37
C THR A 540 4.32 -6.39 -0.59
N MET A 541 3.99 -6.54 0.70
CA MET A 541 4.43 -7.66 1.50
C MET A 541 3.77 -8.99 1.08
N ARG A 542 2.51 -8.96 0.65
CA ARG A 542 1.84 -10.14 0.05
C ARG A 542 2.44 -10.51 -1.29
N PHE A 543 2.76 -9.52 -2.11
CA PHE A 543 3.46 -9.73 -3.37
C PHE A 543 4.86 -10.32 -3.13
N MET A 544 5.60 -9.84 -2.12
CA MET A 544 6.89 -10.42 -1.72
C MET A 544 6.73 -11.88 -1.27
N ALA A 545 5.71 -12.21 -0.47
CA ALA A 545 5.42 -13.59 -0.09
C ALA A 545 5.15 -14.48 -1.31
N TRP A 546 4.37 -13.99 -2.26
CA TRP A 546 4.09 -14.67 -3.54
C TRP A 546 5.36 -14.90 -4.36
N CYS A 547 6.19 -13.87 -4.56
CA CYS A 547 7.49 -13.98 -5.23
C CYS A 547 8.38 -15.02 -4.54
N THR A 548 8.42 -15.03 -3.21
CA THR A 548 9.18 -15.99 -2.42
C THR A 548 8.74 -17.43 -2.71
N LEU A 549 7.43 -17.69 -2.76
CA LEU A 549 6.90 -19.02 -3.06
C LEU A 549 7.20 -19.43 -4.51
N LEU A 550 7.09 -18.50 -5.48
CA LEU A 550 7.46 -18.76 -6.87
C LEU A 550 8.94 -19.09 -7.01
N LEU A 551 9.83 -18.30 -6.41
CA LEU A 551 11.27 -18.56 -6.39
C LEU A 551 11.57 -19.92 -5.74
N THR A 552 10.87 -20.25 -4.66
CA THR A 552 10.97 -21.56 -4.00
C THR A 552 10.59 -22.68 -4.97
N LEU A 553 9.45 -22.61 -5.66
CA LEU A 553 9.03 -23.61 -6.65
C LEU A 553 10.04 -23.76 -7.78
N LEU A 554 10.55 -22.64 -8.30
CA LEU A 554 11.46 -22.61 -9.44
C LEU A 554 12.82 -23.25 -9.10
N PHE A 555 13.34 -22.97 -7.90
CA PHE A 555 14.69 -23.38 -7.51
C PHE A 555 14.74 -24.51 -6.49
N ALA A 556 13.62 -24.95 -5.92
CA ALA A 556 13.56 -26.01 -4.90
C ALA A 556 14.13 -27.37 -5.35
N ARG A 557 14.16 -27.64 -6.66
CA ARG A 557 14.81 -28.84 -7.20
C ARG A 557 16.34 -28.77 -7.13
N ARG A 558 16.89 -27.56 -7.10
CA ARG A 558 18.33 -27.30 -7.18
C ARG A 558 18.94 -26.97 -5.82
N PHE A 559 18.17 -26.31 -4.95
CA PHE A 559 18.59 -25.84 -3.63
C PHE A 559 17.59 -26.27 -2.56
N LEU A 560 18.00 -27.17 -1.72
CA LEU A 560 17.11 -27.90 -0.87
C LEU A 560 16.65 -27.15 0.38
N PHE A 561 17.56 -26.33 0.99
CA PHE A 561 17.20 -25.41 2.07
C PHE A 561 16.24 -24.29 1.64
N LEU A 562 16.06 -24.11 0.33
CA LEU A 562 15.13 -23.13 -0.20
C LEU A 562 13.68 -23.44 0.22
N LEU A 563 13.31 -24.72 0.40
CA LEU A 563 11.95 -25.08 0.82
C LEU A 563 11.62 -24.54 2.22
N PRO A 564 12.34 -24.88 3.30
CA PRO A 564 12.05 -24.33 4.62
C PRO A 564 12.22 -22.80 4.68
N PHE A 565 13.19 -22.25 4.00
CA PHE A 565 13.38 -20.81 3.95
C PHE A 565 12.25 -20.11 3.18
N GLY A 566 11.78 -20.69 2.08
CA GLY A 566 10.63 -20.18 1.35
C GLY A 566 9.37 -20.08 2.21
N TYR A 567 9.09 -21.10 3.00
CA TYR A 567 8.00 -21.09 3.98
C TYR A 567 8.20 -20.01 5.05
N LEU A 568 9.41 -19.91 5.63
CA LEU A 568 9.70 -18.91 6.67
C LEU A 568 9.57 -17.48 6.14
N ILE A 569 10.20 -17.18 5.00
CA ILE A 569 10.18 -15.84 4.43
C ILE A 569 8.75 -15.46 4.02
N ALA A 570 8.02 -16.36 3.35
CA ALA A 570 6.63 -16.10 2.97
C ALA A 570 5.73 -15.91 4.20
N GLY A 571 5.88 -16.74 5.22
CA GLY A 571 5.14 -16.61 6.48
C GLY A 571 5.45 -15.31 7.22
N LEU A 572 6.72 -14.92 7.32
CA LEU A 572 7.13 -13.65 7.92
C LEU A 572 6.60 -12.45 7.11
N SER A 573 6.70 -12.49 5.79
CA SER A 573 6.15 -11.43 4.92
C SER A 573 4.64 -11.27 5.11
N LEU A 574 3.89 -12.36 5.25
CA LEU A 574 2.46 -12.32 5.54
C LEU A 574 2.17 -11.73 6.94
N ILE A 575 2.97 -12.04 7.98
CA ILE A 575 2.82 -11.41 9.29
C ILE A 575 3.11 -9.91 9.21
N VAL A 576 4.20 -9.52 8.55
CA VAL A 576 4.57 -8.11 8.38
C VAL A 576 3.47 -7.36 7.63
N SER A 577 2.84 -7.97 6.62
CA SER A 577 1.70 -7.35 5.93
C SER A 577 0.55 -6.97 6.87
N MET A 578 0.38 -7.69 7.98
CA MET A 578 -0.70 -7.48 8.95
C MET A 578 -0.31 -6.61 10.15
N MET A 579 0.96 -6.16 10.25
CA MET A 579 1.44 -5.37 11.40
C MET A 579 0.87 -3.95 11.46
N GLY A 580 0.54 -3.37 10.32
CA GLY A 580 -0.16 -2.08 10.25
C GLY A 580 -1.67 -2.30 10.44
N GLU A 581 -2.41 -2.26 9.35
CA GLU A 581 -3.81 -2.67 9.31
C GLU A 581 -3.92 -4.08 8.76
N SER A 582 -4.60 -4.96 9.50
CA SER A 582 -4.88 -6.31 9.02
C SER A 582 -5.94 -6.24 7.92
N ASN A 583 -5.53 -6.34 6.68
CA ASN A 583 -6.36 -6.19 5.48
C ASN A 583 -6.89 -4.75 5.31
N PRO A 584 -6.02 -3.78 4.95
CA PRO A 584 -6.42 -2.40 4.73
C PRO A 584 -7.48 -2.33 3.64
N GLN A 585 -8.35 -1.37 3.82
CA GLN A 585 -9.45 -1.09 2.92
C GLN A 585 -8.93 -0.92 1.49
N ILE A 586 -9.73 -1.36 0.52
CA ILE A 586 -9.46 -1.07 -0.89
C ILE A 586 -9.93 0.36 -1.13
N THR A 587 -8.99 1.25 -1.45
CA THR A 587 -9.25 2.67 -1.78
C THR A 587 -8.87 2.93 -3.24
N GLN A 588 -9.31 4.06 -3.78
CA GLN A 588 -8.81 4.55 -5.05
C GLN A 588 -7.32 4.88 -4.93
N LEU A 589 -6.60 4.76 -6.03
CA LEU A 589 -5.17 5.06 -6.06
C LEU A 589 -4.97 6.58 -6.00
N MET A 590 -4.05 7.02 -5.15
CA MET A 590 -3.67 8.43 -5.12
C MET A 590 -2.97 8.79 -6.45
N PRO A 591 -3.22 9.99 -7.01
CA PRO A 591 -2.69 10.37 -8.33
C PRO A 591 -1.18 10.17 -8.48
N VAL A 592 -0.41 10.49 -7.44
CA VAL A 592 1.06 10.32 -7.44
C VAL A 592 1.51 8.87 -7.57
N LEU A 593 0.67 7.90 -7.19
CA LEU A 593 0.97 6.46 -7.25
C LEU A 593 0.52 5.82 -8.57
N ASP A 594 -0.24 6.51 -9.40
CA ASP A 594 -0.75 6.02 -10.69
C ASP A 594 0.32 6.15 -11.79
N SER A 595 1.47 5.50 -11.55
CA SER A 595 2.58 5.44 -12.51
C SER A 595 2.95 4.00 -12.81
N PRO A 596 2.88 3.54 -14.08
CA PRO A 596 3.32 2.20 -14.47
C PRO A 596 4.78 1.93 -14.12
N LEU A 597 5.65 2.93 -14.24
CA LEU A 597 7.07 2.80 -13.88
C LEU A 597 7.26 2.59 -12.39
N LEU A 598 6.47 3.28 -11.55
CA LEU A 598 6.50 3.09 -10.10
C LEU A 598 6.06 1.66 -9.74
N CYS A 599 4.99 1.14 -10.35
CA CYS A 599 4.54 -0.23 -10.14
C CYS A 599 5.61 -1.26 -10.50
N ILE A 600 6.26 -1.10 -11.66
CA ILE A 600 7.36 -1.98 -12.10
C ILE A 600 8.54 -1.88 -11.12
N HIS A 601 8.91 -0.67 -10.70
CA HIS A 601 9.97 -0.45 -9.72
C HIS A 601 9.69 -1.19 -8.40
N VAL A 602 8.50 -1.01 -7.83
CA VAL A 602 8.09 -1.68 -6.59
C VAL A 602 8.11 -3.20 -6.74
N MET A 603 7.60 -3.75 -7.86
CA MET A 603 7.64 -5.19 -8.11
C MET A 603 9.08 -5.72 -8.16
N LEU A 604 10.00 -5.03 -8.86
CA LEU A 604 11.41 -5.42 -8.94
C LEU A 604 12.10 -5.36 -7.58
N VAL A 605 11.82 -4.33 -6.78
CA VAL A 605 12.33 -4.19 -5.41
C VAL A 605 11.86 -5.33 -4.52
N MET A 606 10.59 -5.72 -4.60
CA MET A 606 10.05 -6.85 -3.81
C MET A 606 10.69 -8.19 -4.21
N VAL A 607 10.93 -8.43 -5.50
CA VAL A 607 11.69 -9.59 -5.97
C VAL A 607 13.12 -9.56 -5.43
N ALA A 608 13.79 -8.41 -5.48
CA ALA A 608 15.14 -8.24 -4.94
C ALA A 608 15.19 -8.52 -3.43
N TYR A 609 14.21 -8.03 -2.67
CA TYR A 609 14.13 -8.30 -1.23
C TYR A 609 13.87 -9.78 -0.92
N ALA A 610 13.03 -10.46 -1.70
CA ALA A 610 12.84 -11.90 -1.56
C ALA A 610 14.16 -12.67 -1.80
N LEU A 611 14.93 -12.30 -2.83
CA LEU A 611 16.24 -12.90 -3.11
C LEU A 611 17.26 -12.61 -2.00
N LEU A 612 17.31 -11.37 -1.50
CA LEU A 612 18.19 -10.99 -0.39
C LEU A 612 17.84 -11.74 0.90
N ALA A 613 16.55 -11.95 1.18
CA ALA A 613 16.12 -12.75 2.32
C ALA A 613 16.60 -14.19 2.21
N PHE A 614 16.55 -14.82 1.03
CA PHE A 614 17.14 -16.14 0.82
C PHE A 614 18.66 -16.16 1.04
N VAL A 615 19.36 -15.12 0.58
CA VAL A 615 20.82 -14.99 0.82
C VAL A 615 21.12 -14.86 2.30
N MET A 616 20.34 -14.05 3.03
CA MET A 616 20.49 -13.87 4.48
C MET A 616 20.28 -15.19 5.23
N PHE A 617 19.19 -15.91 4.99
CA PHE A 617 18.93 -17.20 5.62
C PHE A 617 19.97 -18.27 5.23
N GLY A 618 20.42 -18.25 3.97
CA GLY A 618 21.50 -19.11 3.49
C GLY A 618 22.83 -18.84 4.20
N GLY A 619 23.16 -17.56 4.44
CA GLY A 619 24.37 -17.17 5.17
C GLY A 619 24.34 -17.52 6.67
N VAL A 620 23.16 -17.53 7.29
CA VAL A 620 23.00 -17.97 8.69
C VAL A 620 23.09 -19.50 8.82
N ALA A 621 22.73 -20.23 7.78
CA ALA A 621 22.76 -21.70 7.78
C ALA A 621 24.11 -22.31 7.37
N GLY A 622 25.00 -21.56 6.72
CA GLY A 622 26.35 -21.98 6.28
C GLY A 622 27.42 -21.54 7.21
#